data_9e3299ae443f01109950c44ce9a544f9
#
_entry.id   9e3299ae443f01109950c44ce9a544f9
#
_cell.length_a   1.000
_cell.length_b   1.000
_cell.length_c   1.000
_cell.angle_alpha   90.00
_cell.angle_beta   90.00
_cell.angle_gamma   90.00
#
_symmetry.space_group_name_H-M   'P 1'
#
loop_
_entity.id
_entity.type
_entity.pdbx_description
1 polymer ?
#
loop_
_entity_poly.entity_id
_entity_poly.type
_entity_poly.pdbx_seq_one_letter_code
_entity_poly.pdbx_strand_id
1 'polypeptide(L)'
;MASIHKDILIDAPAHDVWDAVRDFGAPHRRLVPGFVLDTKLDGEARIVSFANGTVARELLVDCDDTRRRLVYAVISERMKQHSASVQVIAEGEASCRLIWIVDLLPHEIAPYIDGQMDQAALAMQKALARSAKVESGFAADRALSRYRGSK
;
A
#
# COMPACT_ATOMS: atom_id res chain seq x y z
N MET A 1 -18.36 -4.99 14.54
CA MET A 1 -18.24 -3.68 13.89
C MET A 1 -17.71 -3.85 12.48
N ALA A 2 -18.31 -3.14 11.54
CA ALA A 2 -18.04 -3.32 10.11
C ALA A 2 -17.12 -2.24 9.53
N SER A 3 -16.47 -1.45 10.35
CA SER A 3 -15.50 -0.44 9.94
C SER A 3 -14.18 -0.66 10.68
N ILE A 4 -13.10 -0.84 9.93
CA ILE A 4 -11.76 -1.13 10.45
C ILE A 4 -10.85 0.02 10.08
N HIS A 5 -10.16 0.59 11.05
CA HIS A 5 -9.24 1.71 10.87
C HIS A 5 -7.83 1.27 11.26
N LYS A 6 -6.87 1.46 10.37
CA LYS A 6 -5.44 1.26 10.66
C LYS A 6 -4.70 2.58 10.43
N ASP A 7 -3.91 2.98 11.40
CA ASP A 7 -3.00 4.13 11.33
C ASP A 7 -1.57 3.57 11.36
N ILE A 8 -0.92 3.56 10.22
CA ILE A 8 0.35 2.87 10.01
C ILE A 8 1.45 3.91 9.85
N LEU A 9 2.37 3.96 10.80
CA LEU A 9 3.56 4.80 10.69
C LEU A 9 4.56 4.13 9.74
N ILE A 10 5.02 4.88 8.73
CA ILE A 10 5.98 4.39 7.74
C ILE A 10 7.21 5.29 7.74
N ASP A 11 8.37 4.67 7.91
CA ASP A 11 9.68 5.33 7.92
C ASP A 11 10.16 5.56 6.47
N ALA A 12 9.42 6.39 5.75
CA ALA A 12 9.70 6.82 4.40
C ALA A 12 8.94 8.12 4.11
N PRO A 13 9.45 8.97 3.19
CA PRO A 13 8.76 10.19 2.80
C PRO A 13 7.37 9.92 2.22
N ALA A 14 6.43 10.81 2.49
CA ALA A 14 5.04 10.67 2.04
C ALA A 14 4.91 10.52 0.53
N HIS A 15 5.72 11.24 -0.26
CA HIS A 15 5.67 11.13 -1.72
C HIS A 15 6.12 9.76 -2.24
N ASP A 16 7.08 9.11 -1.58
CA ASP A 16 7.53 7.77 -1.95
C ASP A 16 6.45 6.73 -1.64
N VAL A 17 5.82 6.84 -0.47
CA VAL A 17 4.74 5.94 -0.06
C VAL A 17 3.51 6.13 -0.96
N TRP A 18 3.14 7.38 -1.25
CA TRP A 18 2.03 7.64 -2.17
C TRP A 18 2.30 7.10 -3.57
N ASP A 19 3.51 7.23 -4.06
CA ASP A 19 3.90 6.69 -5.37
C ASP A 19 3.69 5.17 -5.44
N ALA A 20 3.98 4.46 -4.37
CA ALA A 20 3.73 3.02 -4.26
C ALA A 20 2.22 2.69 -4.16
N VAL A 21 1.45 3.47 -3.39
CA VAL A 21 0.00 3.28 -3.21
C VAL A 21 -0.75 3.51 -4.52
N ARG A 22 -0.44 4.60 -5.23
CA ARG A 22 -1.13 4.97 -6.47
C ARG A 22 -0.84 4.04 -7.64
N ASP A 23 0.20 3.25 -7.58
CA ASP A 23 0.55 2.25 -8.59
C ASP A 23 -0.35 1.02 -8.47
N PHE A 24 -1.57 1.16 -8.97
CA PHE A 24 -2.67 0.22 -8.76
C PHE A 24 -2.40 -1.17 -9.32
N GLY A 25 -1.56 -1.29 -10.33
CA GLY A 25 -1.19 -2.57 -10.96
C GLY A 25 -0.02 -3.29 -10.29
N ALA A 26 0.64 -2.69 -9.30
CA ALA A 26 1.87 -3.23 -8.74
C ALA A 26 1.94 -3.29 -7.20
N PRO A 27 0.82 -3.56 -6.46
CA PRO A 27 0.91 -3.68 -5.01
C PRO A 27 1.80 -4.84 -4.56
N HIS A 28 1.93 -5.88 -5.37
CA HIS A 28 2.78 -7.05 -5.10
C HIS A 28 4.27 -6.74 -5.16
N ARG A 29 4.67 -5.65 -5.80
CA ARG A 29 6.07 -5.24 -5.94
C ARG A 29 6.43 -4.06 -5.04
N ARG A 30 5.54 -3.08 -4.94
CA ARG A 30 5.86 -1.76 -4.38
C ARG A 30 5.28 -1.52 -3.00
N LEU A 31 4.21 -2.20 -2.63
CA LEU A 31 3.45 -1.89 -1.41
C LEU A 31 3.45 -3.03 -0.40
N VAL A 32 3.05 -4.22 -0.80
CA VAL A 32 2.88 -5.38 0.08
C VAL A 32 3.51 -6.65 -0.48
N PRO A 33 4.81 -6.61 -0.84
CA PRO A 33 5.47 -7.79 -1.38
C PRO A 33 5.47 -8.93 -0.33
N GLY A 34 5.21 -10.15 -0.80
CA GLY A 34 5.09 -11.32 0.06
C GLY A 34 3.70 -11.55 0.64
N PHE A 35 2.92 -10.50 0.90
CA PHE A 35 1.50 -10.59 1.25
C PHE A 35 0.63 -10.75 0.00
N VAL A 36 0.91 -9.96 -1.03
CA VAL A 36 0.36 -10.11 -2.37
C VAL A 36 1.44 -10.68 -3.29
N LEU A 37 1.12 -11.76 -4.00
CA LEU A 37 2.07 -12.44 -4.87
C LEU A 37 2.02 -11.97 -6.31
N ASP A 38 0.85 -11.60 -6.80
CA ASP A 38 0.64 -11.18 -8.19
C ASP A 38 -0.55 -10.23 -8.30
N THR A 39 -0.52 -9.38 -9.31
CA THR A 39 -1.61 -8.46 -9.64
C THR A 39 -1.74 -8.37 -11.15
N LYS A 40 -2.98 -8.45 -11.65
CA LYS A 40 -3.28 -8.27 -13.07
C LYS A 40 -4.32 -7.19 -13.23
N LEU A 41 -4.07 -6.24 -14.11
CA LEU A 41 -5.03 -5.20 -14.46
C LEU A 41 -6.09 -5.76 -15.43
N ASP A 42 -7.33 -5.37 -15.22
CA ASP A 42 -8.47 -5.71 -16.06
C ASP A 42 -9.41 -4.50 -16.13
N GLY A 43 -9.18 -3.62 -17.10
CA GLY A 43 -9.86 -2.32 -17.19
C GLY A 43 -9.56 -1.46 -15.96
N GLU A 44 -10.60 -1.02 -15.26
CA GLU A 44 -10.48 -0.25 -14.02
C GLU A 44 -10.32 -1.12 -12.77
N ALA A 45 -10.26 -2.44 -12.96
CA ALA A 45 -10.08 -3.39 -11.88
C ALA A 45 -8.65 -3.93 -11.83
N ARG A 46 -8.28 -4.43 -10.66
CA ARG A 46 -7.12 -5.31 -10.50
C ARG A 46 -7.55 -6.63 -9.91
N ILE A 47 -6.90 -7.70 -10.34
CA ILE A 47 -7.09 -9.05 -9.78
C ILE A 47 -5.85 -9.35 -8.94
N VAL A 48 -6.05 -9.49 -7.65
CA VAL A 48 -4.99 -9.61 -6.65
C VAL A 48 -4.94 -11.04 -6.13
N SER A 49 -3.78 -11.67 -6.24
CA SER A 49 -3.52 -13.01 -5.70
C SER A 49 -2.71 -12.90 -4.41
N PHE A 50 -3.30 -13.34 -3.30
CA PHE A 50 -2.70 -13.26 -1.97
C PHE A 50 -1.88 -14.52 -1.65
N ALA A 51 -0.91 -14.38 -0.76
CA ALA A 51 -0.06 -15.49 -0.32
C ALA A 51 -0.85 -16.63 0.34
N ASN A 52 -2.02 -16.35 0.94
CA ASN A 52 -2.89 -17.35 1.53
C ASN A 52 -3.75 -18.14 0.51
N GLY A 53 -3.57 -17.88 -0.79
CA GLY A 53 -4.30 -18.53 -1.86
C GLY A 53 -5.60 -17.84 -2.27
N THR A 54 -6.02 -16.80 -1.56
CA THR A 54 -7.22 -16.03 -1.93
C THR A 54 -6.94 -15.15 -3.14
N VAL A 55 -7.96 -14.98 -3.99
CA VAL A 55 -7.94 -14.07 -5.13
C VAL A 55 -9.09 -13.08 -4.97
N ALA A 56 -8.79 -11.79 -5.10
CA ALA A 56 -9.80 -10.73 -5.00
C ALA A 56 -9.82 -9.87 -6.25
N ARG A 57 -11.01 -9.44 -6.66
CA ARG A 57 -11.22 -8.43 -7.70
C ARG A 57 -11.48 -7.10 -7.02
N GLU A 58 -10.64 -6.11 -7.30
CA GLU A 58 -10.70 -4.80 -6.69
C GLU A 58 -10.91 -3.74 -7.76
N LEU A 59 -11.99 -2.96 -7.61
CA LEU A 59 -12.34 -1.88 -8.52
C LEU A 59 -11.73 -0.57 -8.03
N LEU A 60 -11.07 0.16 -8.91
CA LEU A 60 -10.62 1.51 -8.59
C LEU A 60 -11.83 2.45 -8.57
N VAL A 61 -12.07 3.10 -7.43
CA VAL A 61 -13.15 4.08 -7.27
C VAL A 61 -12.62 5.49 -7.47
N ASP A 62 -11.49 5.81 -6.85
CA ASP A 62 -10.89 7.15 -6.92
C ASP A 62 -9.38 7.09 -6.65
N CYS A 63 -8.63 7.96 -7.31
CA CYS A 63 -7.21 8.16 -7.07
C CYS A 63 -6.92 9.66 -7.12
N ASP A 64 -6.70 10.28 -5.96
CA ASP A 64 -6.53 11.72 -5.79
C ASP A 64 -5.09 12.03 -5.37
N ASP A 65 -4.29 12.52 -6.32
CA ASP A 65 -2.88 12.85 -6.07
C ASP A 65 -2.71 14.05 -5.14
N THR A 66 -3.65 14.98 -5.11
CA THR A 66 -3.58 16.16 -4.24
C THR A 66 -3.79 15.78 -2.78
N ARG A 67 -4.79 14.95 -2.50
CA ARG A 67 -5.07 14.43 -1.15
C ARG A 67 -4.24 13.22 -0.80
N ARG A 68 -3.55 12.62 -1.77
CA ARG A 68 -2.84 11.34 -1.63
C ARG A 68 -3.78 10.28 -1.08
N ARG A 69 -4.92 10.10 -1.74
CA ARG A 69 -5.96 9.19 -1.31
C ARG A 69 -6.42 8.30 -2.46
N LEU A 70 -6.45 7.01 -2.23
CA LEU A 70 -6.92 6.00 -3.16
C LEU A 70 -8.10 5.26 -2.55
N VAL A 71 -9.16 5.05 -3.33
CA VAL A 71 -10.35 4.32 -2.91
C VAL A 71 -10.57 3.16 -3.86
N TYR A 72 -10.82 1.99 -3.31
CA TYR A 72 -11.17 0.80 -4.08
C TYR A 72 -12.30 0.02 -3.42
N ALA A 73 -13.00 -0.79 -4.23
CA ALA A 73 -14.06 -1.65 -3.77
C ALA A 73 -13.73 -3.10 -4.13
N VAL A 74 -13.91 -4.02 -3.18
CA VAL A 74 -13.71 -5.44 -3.42
C VAL A 74 -15.02 -6.08 -3.83
N ILE A 75 -15.01 -6.79 -4.96
CA ILE A 75 -16.14 -7.55 -5.47
C ILE A 75 -15.94 -9.01 -5.08
N SER A 76 -16.87 -9.53 -4.26
CA SER A 76 -16.82 -10.90 -3.78
C SER A 76 -18.24 -11.39 -3.49
N GLU A 77 -18.51 -12.66 -3.78
CA GLU A 77 -19.80 -13.28 -3.44
C GLU A 77 -19.98 -13.41 -1.93
N ARG A 78 -18.90 -13.45 -1.16
CA ARG A 78 -18.92 -13.59 0.30
C ARG A 78 -19.17 -12.29 1.03
N MET A 79 -19.01 -11.15 0.34
CA MET A 79 -19.12 -9.82 0.93
C MET A 79 -20.24 -9.05 0.22
N LYS A 80 -21.21 -8.58 0.98
CA LYS A 80 -22.28 -7.70 0.45
C LYS A 80 -21.75 -6.31 0.16
N GLN A 81 -20.75 -5.88 0.91
CA GLN A 81 -20.06 -4.61 0.75
C GLN A 81 -18.62 -4.75 1.21
N HIS A 82 -17.70 -4.21 0.47
CA HIS A 82 -16.32 -3.98 0.89
C HIS A 82 -15.77 -2.79 0.13
N SER A 83 -15.62 -1.67 0.81
CA SER A 83 -14.94 -0.50 0.27
C SER A 83 -13.77 -0.11 1.18
N ALA A 84 -12.69 0.35 0.57
CA ALA A 84 -11.47 0.69 1.28
C ALA A 84 -10.94 2.04 0.81
N SER A 85 -10.40 2.81 1.73
CA SER A 85 -9.64 4.01 1.42
C SER A 85 -8.25 3.94 2.04
N VAL A 86 -7.27 4.42 1.31
CA VAL A 86 -5.89 4.55 1.75
C VAL A 86 -5.47 5.99 1.54
N GLN A 87 -5.06 6.66 2.60
CA GLN A 87 -4.57 8.05 2.53
C GLN A 87 -3.20 8.15 3.15
N VAL A 88 -2.29 8.84 2.47
CA VAL A 88 -0.92 9.08 2.94
C VAL A 88 -0.82 10.51 3.44
N ILE A 89 -0.42 10.66 4.71
CA ILE A 89 -0.30 11.95 5.40
C ILE A 89 1.16 12.13 5.83
N ALA A 90 1.79 13.20 5.36
CA ALA A 90 3.16 13.49 5.72
C ALA A 90 3.28 13.78 7.23
N GLU A 91 4.33 13.25 7.85
CA GLU A 91 4.69 13.53 9.24
C GLU A 91 6.18 13.93 9.25
N GLY A 92 6.43 15.20 8.88
CA GLY A 92 7.77 15.68 8.58
C GLY A 92 8.23 15.25 7.18
N GLU A 93 9.52 15.38 6.90
CA GLU A 93 10.10 15.10 5.58
C GLU A 93 10.48 13.63 5.37
N ALA A 94 10.75 12.91 6.46
CA ALA A 94 11.33 11.57 6.42
C ALA A 94 10.35 10.44 6.74
N SER A 95 9.15 10.76 7.23
CA SER A 95 8.15 9.78 7.60
C SER A 95 6.74 10.22 7.25
N CYS A 96 5.81 9.26 7.27
CA CYS A 96 4.41 9.52 7.01
C CYS A 96 3.53 8.52 7.75
N ARG A 97 2.23 8.81 7.77
CA ARG A 97 1.19 7.89 8.22
C ARG A 97 0.35 7.46 7.04
N LEU A 98 0.08 6.18 6.96
CA LEU A 98 -0.86 5.61 6.02
C LEU A 98 -2.11 5.25 6.78
N ILE A 99 -3.21 5.93 6.46
CA ILE A 99 -4.52 5.70 7.09
C ILE A 99 -5.34 4.81 6.17
N TRP A 100 -5.60 3.59 6.63
CA TRP A 100 -6.32 2.59 5.87
C TRP A 100 -7.64 2.28 6.56
N ILE A 101 -8.74 2.53 5.87
CA ILE A 101 -10.09 2.32 6.39
C ILE A 101 -10.81 1.34 5.46
N VAL A 102 -11.38 0.30 6.05
CA VAL A 102 -12.20 -0.68 5.35
C VAL A 102 -13.57 -0.71 5.98
N ASP A 103 -14.59 -0.48 5.17
CA ASP A 103 -15.99 -0.62 5.55
C ASP A 103 -16.58 -1.85 4.86
N LEU A 104 -17.13 -2.78 5.61
CA LEU A 104 -17.55 -4.07 5.07
C LEU A 104 -18.82 -4.62 5.71
N LEU A 105 -19.49 -5.47 4.94
CA LEU A 105 -20.60 -6.33 5.36
C LEU A 105 -20.38 -7.74 4.78
N PRO A 106 -20.74 -8.81 5.47
CA PRO A 106 -21.34 -8.85 6.80
C PRO A 106 -20.32 -8.62 7.93
N HIS A 107 -20.79 -8.25 9.10
CA HIS A 107 -19.96 -7.93 10.28
C HIS A 107 -19.07 -9.09 10.73
N GLU A 108 -19.54 -10.32 10.55
CA GLU A 108 -18.88 -11.54 11.01
C GLU A 108 -17.50 -11.74 10.35
N ILE A 109 -17.26 -11.14 9.18
CA ILE A 109 -15.97 -11.25 8.47
C ILE A 109 -14.93 -10.27 9.01
N ALA A 110 -15.36 -9.25 9.77
CA ALA A 110 -14.46 -8.19 10.22
C ALA A 110 -13.22 -8.68 10.99
N PRO A 111 -13.30 -9.63 11.93
CA PRO A 111 -12.09 -10.12 12.62
C PRO A 111 -11.06 -10.73 11.67
N TYR A 112 -11.50 -11.47 10.64
CA TYR A 112 -10.61 -12.03 9.64
C TYR A 112 -9.91 -10.94 8.81
N ILE A 113 -10.67 -9.97 8.33
CA ILE A 113 -10.13 -8.85 7.54
C ILE A 113 -9.19 -7.99 8.39
N ASP A 114 -9.54 -7.74 9.66
CA ASP A 114 -8.68 -7.01 10.59
C ASP A 114 -7.30 -7.67 10.73
N GLY A 115 -7.25 -8.98 10.93
CA GLY A 115 -6.00 -9.74 10.98
C GLY A 115 -5.21 -9.68 9.69
N GLN A 116 -5.86 -9.75 8.53
CA GLN A 116 -5.21 -9.61 7.22
C GLN A 116 -4.64 -8.20 7.04
N MET A 117 -5.35 -7.17 7.47
CA MET A 117 -4.86 -5.79 7.40
C MET A 117 -3.63 -5.59 8.30
N ASP A 118 -3.57 -6.20 9.47
CA ASP A 118 -2.39 -6.14 10.33
C ASP A 118 -1.16 -6.76 9.67
N GLN A 119 -1.31 -7.91 9.01
CA GLN A 119 -0.22 -8.55 8.27
C GLN A 119 0.23 -7.70 7.08
N ALA A 120 -0.70 -7.12 6.34
CA ALA A 120 -0.39 -6.22 5.25
C ALA A 120 0.34 -4.97 5.74
N ALA A 121 -0.06 -4.41 6.88
CA ALA A 121 0.59 -3.25 7.48
C ALA A 121 2.07 -3.52 7.80
N LEU A 122 2.38 -4.69 8.36
CA LEU A 122 3.77 -5.09 8.62
C LEU A 122 4.58 -5.23 7.32
N ALA A 123 3.98 -5.80 6.29
CA ALA A 123 4.61 -5.93 4.98
C ALA A 123 4.91 -4.56 4.35
N MET A 124 3.98 -3.61 4.46
CA MET A 124 4.16 -2.23 3.99
C MET A 124 5.31 -1.53 4.70
N GLN A 125 5.33 -1.59 6.02
CA GLN A 125 6.38 -0.95 6.83
C GLN A 125 7.76 -1.46 6.45
N LYS A 126 7.89 -2.77 6.30
CA LYS A 126 9.15 -3.42 5.96
C LYS A 126 9.62 -3.09 4.54
N ALA A 127 8.72 -3.16 3.57
CA ALA A 127 9.04 -2.95 2.16
C ALA A 127 9.40 -1.48 1.87
N LEU A 128 8.60 -0.55 2.37
CA LEU A 128 8.75 0.88 2.07
C LEU A 128 9.97 1.49 2.79
N ALA A 129 10.23 1.12 4.04
CA ALA A 129 11.41 1.55 4.75
C ALA A 129 12.71 1.06 4.07
N ARG A 130 12.74 -0.18 3.58
CA ARG A 130 13.89 -0.72 2.83
C ARG A 130 14.11 0.02 1.52
N SER A 131 13.05 0.26 0.75
CA SER A 131 13.10 0.94 -0.54
C SER A 131 13.71 2.34 -0.40
N ALA A 132 13.25 3.12 0.57
CA ALA A 132 13.75 4.47 0.84
C ALA A 132 15.24 4.45 1.24
N LYS A 133 15.69 3.50 2.08
CA LYS A 133 17.08 3.36 2.50
C LYS A 133 18.00 2.97 1.35
N VAL A 134 17.55 2.09 0.46
CA VAL A 134 18.31 1.68 -0.75
C VAL A 134 18.49 2.88 -1.69
N GLU A 135 17.47 3.65 -1.96
CA GLU A 135 17.55 4.85 -2.80
C GLU A 135 18.50 5.91 -2.20
N SER A 136 18.45 6.15 -0.90
CA SER A 136 19.38 7.04 -0.19
C SER A 136 20.83 6.55 -0.29
N GLY A 137 21.06 5.25 -0.19
CA GLY A 137 22.38 4.63 -0.36
C GLY A 137 22.94 4.85 -1.76
N PHE A 138 22.16 4.65 -2.81
CA PHE A 138 22.56 4.90 -4.20
C PHE A 138 22.87 6.37 -4.47
N ALA A 139 22.10 7.29 -3.92
CA ALA A 139 22.33 8.73 -4.07
C ALA A 139 23.66 9.15 -3.40
N ALA A 140 23.96 8.63 -2.20
CA ALA A 140 25.21 8.89 -1.49
C ALA A 140 26.42 8.35 -2.26
N ASP A 141 26.35 7.14 -2.79
CA ASP A 141 27.43 6.53 -3.59
C ASP A 141 27.69 7.31 -4.87
N ARG A 142 26.68 7.78 -5.55
CA ARG A 142 26.84 8.64 -6.73
C ARG A 142 27.53 9.96 -6.41
N ALA A 143 27.19 10.57 -5.28
CA ALA A 143 27.85 11.83 -4.85
C ALA A 143 29.32 11.60 -4.52
N LEU A 144 29.67 10.52 -3.87
CA LEU A 144 31.07 10.15 -3.56
C LEU A 144 31.88 9.83 -4.82
N SER A 145 31.27 9.15 -5.79
CA SER A 145 31.89 8.83 -7.07
C SER A 145 32.25 10.08 -7.86
N ARG A 146 31.39 11.10 -7.86
CA ARG A 146 31.66 12.39 -8.52
C ARG A 146 32.81 13.15 -7.88
N TYR A 147 32.97 13.06 -6.56
CA TYR A 147 34.04 13.74 -5.84
C TYR A 147 35.41 13.08 -6.09
N ARG A 148 35.48 11.77 -6.28
CA ARG A 148 36.74 11.04 -6.56
C ARG A 148 37.24 11.23 -7.99
N GLY A 149 36.38 11.65 -8.93
CA GLY A 149 36.76 11.89 -10.34
C GLY A 149 37.35 13.24 -10.66
N SER A 150 37.52 14.12 -9.67
CA SER A 150 38.02 15.48 -9.86
C SER A 150 39.49 15.72 -9.42
N LYS A 151 40.29 14.66 -9.32
CA LYS A 151 41.71 14.78 -9.08
C LYS A 151 42.52 14.60 -10.35
#